data_6fd50829f59e482d19906b2b2b40f7e5
#
_entry.id   6fd50829f59e482d19906b2b2b40f7e5
#
_cell.length_a   1.000
_cell.length_b   1.000
_cell.length_c   1.000
_cell.angle_alpha   90.00
_cell.angle_beta   90.00
_cell.angle_gamma   90.00
#
_symmetry.space_group_name_H-M   'P 1'
#
loop_
_entity.id
_entity.type
_entity.pdbx_description
1 polymer ?
#
loop_
_entity_poly.entity_id
_entity_poly.type
_entity_poly.pdbx_seq_one_letter_code
_entity_poly.pdbx_strand_id
1 'polypeptide(L)'
;MKAILKRQFSQLHRQTGTLFGILLFIILFTGTWSLAHENLNLWVQFKPLNKELLPLDQLLVKGEYLLGENGFNSVKLASIDHPIITFCQRIGDCSLQLNAQTGEEITVREVISPIVNLHKNLFMGFSGRLFISLFGFVFALLLITGIVIHHRKIYQLFRLRFNQGRRLFFFDLHNVIGLWSYPWLVMFALTGALSGLGAFGTLMLAKYVEPEAPVQVMMKLMGQSTPVSSTVTASSPSSLLIQLSQEKPDFIPEAINWKNKGGAEQQITVSGIHLYLPSTANFEQFFFSGLDNHWIAEKNSVSQQFWTRAFIAVQPLHYGQYLWTGSANFSLSVLHCLMGMMACVLTFSGLVIWVLKKPINISSRLVLGGCSGLIFASTCLIPIAIFSALSPILPFFGVWLITLLFYFSYPQVIKLTFLILTISSVVLFISVFSHLFITHAALWWVSCALLISAVFYFLMGLFLLKRA
;
A
#
# COMPACT_ATOMS: atom_id res chain seq x y z
N MET A 1 1.24 -21.84 31.99
CA MET A 1 2.10 -20.65 32.12
C MET A 1 1.97 -20.07 33.52
N LYS A 2 3.08 -19.83 34.22
CA LYS A 2 3.08 -19.30 35.60
C LYS A 2 2.36 -17.94 35.64
N ALA A 3 1.59 -17.64 36.69
CA ALA A 3 0.83 -16.37 36.81
C ALA A 3 1.71 -15.11 36.70
N ILE A 4 2.94 -15.20 37.19
CA ILE A 4 3.96 -14.14 37.11
C ILE A 4 4.26 -13.79 35.64
N LEU A 5 4.53 -14.78 34.81
CA LEU A 5 4.87 -14.59 33.39
C LEU A 5 3.71 -13.91 32.62
N LYS A 6 2.47 -14.36 32.87
CA LYS A 6 1.27 -13.75 32.28
C LYS A 6 1.14 -12.28 32.68
N ARG A 7 1.43 -11.92 33.93
CA ARG A 7 1.43 -10.53 34.42
C ARG A 7 2.47 -9.68 33.69
N GLN A 8 3.69 -10.22 33.53
CA GLN A 8 4.78 -9.52 32.82
C GLN A 8 4.41 -9.25 31.36
N PHE A 9 3.90 -10.26 30.62
CA PHE A 9 3.44 -10.08 29.23
C PHE A 9 2.30 -9.07 29.14
N SER A 10 1.33 -9.08 30.07
CA SER A 10 0.25 -8.10 30.10
C SER A 10 0.76 -6.68 30.37
N GLN A 11 1.77 -6.53 31.23
CA GLN A 11 2.39 -5.24 31.50
C GLN A 11 3.16 -4.73 30.27
N LEU A 12 3.96 -5.60 29.64
CA LEU A 12 4.72 -5.27 28.42
C LEU A 12 3.78 -4.85 27.28
N HIS A 13 2.75 -5.65 26.99
CA HIS A 13 1.74 -5.33 25.96
C HIS A 13 1.12 -3.95 26.20
N ARG A 14 0.69 -3.68 27.42
CA ARG A 14 0.07 -2.41 27.79
C ARG A 14 1.04 -1.23 27.66
N GLN A 15 2.27 -1.35 28.16
CA GLN A 15 3.27 -0.28 28.12
C GLN A 15 3.68 0.03 26.69
N THR A 16 4.01 -1.00 25.89
CA THR A 16 4.36 -0.87 24.46
C THR A 16 3.20 -0.29 23.67
N GLY A 17 1.98 -0.81 23.88
CA GLY A 17 0.79 -0.32 23.17
C GLY A 17 0.43 1.13 23.53
N THR A 18 0.66 1.57 24.76
CA THR A 18 0.42 2.96 25.18
C THR A 18 1.50 3.90 24.60
N LEU A 19 2.77 3.47 24.60
CA LEU A 19 3.88 4.30 24.15
C LEU A 19 3.87 4.50 22.62
N PHE A 20 3.65 3.42 21.89
CA PHE A 20 3.77 3.40 20.43
C PHE A 20 2.42 3.39 19.69
N GLY A 21 1.30 3.32 20.40
CA GLY A 21 -0.01 3.07 19.80
C GLY A 21 -0.47 4.15 18.81
N ILE A 22 -0.18 5.43 19.06
CA ILE A 22 -0.54 6.51 18.11
C ILE A 22 0.24 6.34 16.80
N LEU A 23 1.56 6.12 16.88
CA LEU A 23 2.38 5.94 15.68
C LEU A 23 2.01 4.66 14.94
N LEU A 24 1.71 3.57 15.65
CA LEU A 24 1.19 2.35 15.04
C LEU A 24 -0.15 2.60 14.34
N PHE A 25 -1.07 3.36 14.97
CA PHE A 25 -2.32 3.72 14.32
C PHE A 25 -2.08 4.54 13.03
N ILE A 26 -1.21 5.55 13.09
CA ILE A 26 -0.85 6.36 11.90
C ILE A 26 -0.31 5.45 10.80
N ILE A 27 0.67 4.58 11.10
CA ILE A 27 1.30 3.70 10.11
C ILE A 27 0.28 2.72 9.51
N LEU A 28 -0.54 2.05 10.35
CA LEU A 28 -1.52 1.08 9.88
C LEU A 28 -2.66 1.73 9.09
N PHE A 29 -3.15 2.89 9.55
CA PHE A 29 -4.20 3.64 8.87
C PHE A 29 -3.73 4.16 7.52
N THR A 30 -2.56 4.81 7.47
CA THR A 30 -2.00 5.31 6.21
C THR A 30 -1.62 4.18 5.27
N GLY A 31 -1.14 3.03 5.79
CA GLY A 31 -0.90 1.82 5.01
C GLY A 31 -2.16 1.26 4.37
N THR A 32 -3.27 1.21 5.13
CA THR A 32 -4.57 0.74 4.60
C THR A 32 -5.07 1.62 3.45
N TRP A 33 -4.96 2.94 3.56
CA TRP A 33 -5.29 3.85 2.46
C TRP A 33 -4.34 3.72 1.27
N SER A 34 -3.05 3.46 1.52
CA SER A 34 -2.05 3.29 0.48
C SER A 34 -2.29 2.07 -0.41
N LEU A 35 -3.01 1.04 0.08
CA LEU A 35 -3.41 -0.11 -0.73
C LEU A 35 -4.30 0.28 -1.93
N ALA A 36 -5.08 1.34 -1.78
CA ALA A 36 -5.99 1.83 -2.83
C ALA A 36 -5.40 3.01 -3.63
N HIS A 37 -4.13 3.35 -3.45
CA HIS A 37 -3.51 4.56 -3.98
C HIS A 37 -3.71 4.76 -5.49
N GLU A 38 -3.29 3.80 -6.31
CA GLU A 38 -3.41 3.90 -7.77
C GLU A 38 -4.87 3.95 -8.22
N ASN A 39 -5.70 3.11 -7.62
CA ASN A 39 -7.13 3.04 -7.93
C ASN A 39 -7.88 4.31 -7.52
N LEU A 40 -7.49 4.96 -6.42
CA LEU A 40 -8.06 6.26 -6.01
C LEU A 40 -7.64 7.37 -6.98
N ASN A 41 -6.39 7.38 -7.45
CA ASN A 41 -5.93 8.34 -8.44
C ASN A 41 -6.73 8.21 -9.75
N LEU A 42 -6.93 6.98 -10.22
CA LEU A 42 -7.76 6.71 -11.39
C LEU A 42 -9.22 7.06 -11.15
N TRP A 43 -9.80 6.64 -10.02
CA TRP A 43 -11.20 6.88 -9.69
C TRP A 43 -11.55 8.37 -9.69
N VAL A 44 -10.69 9.23 -9.15
CA VAL A 44 -10.92 10.68 -9.10
C VAL A 44 -10.83 11.34 -10.47
N GLN A 45 -9.92 10.90 -11.34
CA GLN A 45 -9.48 11.67 -12.50
C GLN A 45 -9.86 11.06 -13.83
N PHE A 46 -10.18 9.78 -13.86
CA PHE A 46 -10.31 9.04 -15.10
C PHE A 46 -11.78 8.72 -15.43
N LYS A 47 -12.23 9.12 -16.62
CA LYS A 47 -13.50 8.65 -17.19
C LYS A 47 -13.19 7.42 -18.02
N PRO A 48 -13.75 6.23 -17.71
CA PRO A 48 -13.53 5.09 -18.55
C PRO A 48 -14.16 5.35 -19.93
N LEU A 49 -13.34 5.21 -20.93
CA LEU A 49 -13.81 5.05 -22.28
C LEU A 49 -13.85 3.53 -22.49
N ASN A 50 -15.02 2.97 -22.85
CA ASN A 50 -15.14 1.56 -23.25
C ASN A 50 -14.47 1.35 -24.62
N LYS A 51 -13.17 1.67 -24.74
CA LYS A 51 -12.37 1.59 -25.95
C LYS A 51 -11.19 0.65 -25.70
N GLU A 52 -10.81 -0.06 -26.75
CA GLU A 52 -9.58 -0.83 -26.78
C GLU A 52 -8.36 0.10 -26.66
N LEU A 53 -7.25 -0.45 -26.18
CA LEU A 53 -5.99 0.28 -26.14
C LEU A 53 -5.47 0.48 -27.57
N LEU A 54 -4.87 1.64 -27.84
CA LEU A 54 -4.14 1.88 -29.07
C LEU A 54 -2.91 0.94 -29.16
N PRO A 55 -2.49 0.57 -30.38
CA PRO A 55 -1.28 -0.23 -30.56
C PRO A 55 -0.07 0.40 -29.87
N LEU A 56 0.70 -0.43 -29.17
CA LEU A 56 1.86 0.04 -28.40
C LEU A 56 2.85 0.82 -29.27
N ASP A 57 3.17 0.31 -30.46
CA ASP A 57 4.13 0.97 -31.37
C ASP A 57 3.66 2.38 -31.77
N GLN A 58 2.35 2.59 -31.96
CA GLN A 58 1.78 3.92 -32.20
C GLN A 58 1.98 4.85 -30.99
N LEU A 59 1.77 4.35 -29.78
CA LEU A 59 1.97 5.13 -28.56
C LEU A 59 3.45 5.46 -28.33
N LEU A 60 4.36 4.52 -28.65
CA LEU A 60 5.80 4.75 -28.54
C LEU A 60 6.27 5.86 -29.52
N VAL A 61 5.83 5.80 -30.78
CA VAL A 61 6.13 6.86 -31.79
C VAL A 61 5.60 8.21 -31.31
N LYS A 62 4.38 8.25 -30.78
CA LYS A 62 3.82 9.49 -30.24
C LYS A 62 4.60 9.99 -29.02
N GLY A 63 5.03 9.11 -28.12
CA GLY A 63 5.89 9.46 -26.98
C GLY A 63 7.25 10.05 -27.43
N GLU A 64 7.87 9.48 -28.45
CA GLU A 64 9.11 10.03 -29.04
C GLU A 64 8.89 11.42 -29.66
N TYR A 65 7.80 11.59 -30.39
CA TYR A 65 7.45 12.89 -30.98
C TYR A 65 7.25 13.99 -29.91
N LEU A 66 6.53 13.69 -28.83
CA LEU A 66 6.22 14.66 -27.77
C LEU A 66 7.44 14.98 -26.88
N LEU A 67 8.32 14.01 -26.63
CA LEU A 67 9.51 14.20 -25.82
C LEU A 67 10.70 14.80 -26.61
N GLY A 68 10.69 14.68 -27.94
CA GLY A 68 11.74 15.20 -28.82
C GLY A 68 13.13 14.69 -28.42
N GLU A 69 14.11 15.61 -28.37
CA GLU A 69 15.52 15.30 -28.06
C GLU A 69 15.73 14.68 -26.67
N ASN A 70 14.82 14.94 -25.72
CA ASN A 70 14.90 14.36 -24.37
C ASN A 70 14.67 12.83 -24.35
N GLY A 71 13.85 12.33 -25.29
CA GLY A 71 13.57 10.92 -25.44
C GLY A 71 13.07 10.21 -24.16
N PHE A 72 13.01 8.90 -24.20
CA PHE A 72 12.74 8.05 -23.03
C PHE A 72 13.59 6.77 -23.08
N ASN A 73 13.90 6.21 -21.92
CA ASN A 73 14.60 4.94 -21.80
C ASN A 73 13.78 3.89 -21.02
N SER A 74 12.61 4.27 -20.54
CA SER A 74 11.71 3.38 -19.82
C SER A 74 10.27 3.76 -20.12
N VAL A 75 9.42 2.75 -20.31
CA VAL A 75 7.99 2.92 -20.53
C VAL A 75 7.24 1.96 -19.61
N LYS A 76 6.36 2.49 -18.77
CA LYS A 76 5.38 1.68 -18.04
C LYS A 76 4.18 1.44 -18.96
N LEU A 77 3.85 0.17 -19.14
CA LEU A 77 2.80 -0.26 -20.05
C LEU A 77 1.41 0.00 -19.48
N ALA A 78 0.48 0.33 -20.36
CA ALA A 78 -0.93 0.43 -20.01
C ALA A 78 -1.58 -0.96 -19.99
N SER A 79 -2.62 -1.10 -19.18
CA SER A 79 -3.55 -2.25 -19.21
C SER A 79 -4.99 -1.74 -19.40
N ILE A 80 -5.93 -2.66 -19.63
CA ILE A 80 -7.35 -2.31 -19.76
C ILE A 80 -7.86 -1.65 -18.47
N ASP A 81 -7.45 -2.17 -17.32
CA ASP A 81 -7.83 -1.64 -16.02
C ASP A 81 -7.05 -0.37 -15.64
N HIS A 82 -5.91 -0.14 -16.26
CA HIS A 82 -5.01 1.00 -16.04
C HIS A 82 -4.54 1.59 -17.37
N PRO A 83 -5.42 2.30 -18.12
CA PRO A 83 -5.16 2.72 -19.48
C PRO A 83 -4.25 3.96 -19.59
N ILE A 84 -3.16 3.97 -18.82
CA ILE A 84 -2.16 5.03 -18.79
C ILE A 84 -0.81 4.45 -19.14
N ILE A 85 -0.22 4.92 -20.25
CA ILE A 85 1.16 4.64 -20.58
C ILE A 85 2.04 5.78 -20.09
N THR A 86 3.15 5.45 -19.41
CA THR A 86 4.03 6.46 -18.79
C THR A 86 5.45 6.33 -19.34
N PHE A 87 5.99 7.43 -19.81
CA PHE A 87 7.33 7.53 -20.40
C PHE A 87 8.29 8.17 -19.40
N CYS A 88 9.44 7.55 -19.19
CA CYS A 88 10.43 7.98 -18.21
C CYS A 88 11.83 8.02 -18.85
N GLN A 89 12.62 9.04 -18.55
CA GLN A 89 14.03 9.09 -18.93
C GLN A 89 14.85 8.08 -18.13
N ARG A 90 14.53 7.94 -16.84
CA ARG A 90 15.09 6.91 -15.93
C ARG A 90 13.96 6.35 -15.09
N ILE A 91 14.19 5.19 -14.47
CA ILE A 91 13.23 4.63 -13.51
C ILE A 91 13.00 5.65 -12.40
N GLY A 92 11.75 6.12 -12.28
CA GLY A 92 11.35 7.14 -11.30
C GLY A 92 11.39 8.61 -11.79
N ASP A 93 11.96 8.87 -12.95
CA ASP A 93 11.98 10.21 -13.58
C ASP A 93 11.08 10.20 -14.83
N CYS A 94 9.77 10.29 -14.60
CA CYS A 94 8.75 10.16 -15.62
C CYS A 94 8.17 11.54 -15.97
N SER A 95 8.24 11.90 -17.24
CA SER A 95 7.92 13.23 -17.73
C SER A 95 6.67 13.30 -18.61
N LEU A 96 6.24 12.18 -19.19
CA LEU A 96 5.08 12.13 -20.09
C LEU A 96 4.16 10.99 -19.73
N GLN A 97 2.87 11.26 -19.67
CA GLN A 97 1.81 10.27 -19.52
C GLN A 97 0.77 10.45 -20.63
N LEU A 98 0.38 9.36 -21.29
CA LEU A 98 -0.65 9.37 -22.30
C LEU A 98 -1.80 8.44 -21.89
N ASN A 99 -3.01 8.85 -22.21
CA ASN A 99 -4.16 7.96 -22.23
C ASN A 99 -3.98 6.95 -23.35
N ALA A 100 -3.80 5.69 -23.01
CA ALA A 100 -3.54 4.64 -23.99
C ALA A 100 -4.75 4.29 -24.89
N GLN A 101 -5.95 4.80 -24.59
CA GLN A 101 -7.16 4.62 -25.41
C GLN A 101 -7.33 5.76 -26.44
N THR A 102 -6.85 6.97 -26.15
CA THR A 102 -6.99 8.15 -27.04
C THR A 102 -5.66 8.66 -27.57
N GLY A 103 -4.56 8.29 -26.93
CA GLY A 103 -3.24 8.84 -27.20
C GLY A 103 -3.05 10.28 -26.72
N GLU A 104 -4.00 10.88 -26.04
CA GLU A 104 -3.89 12.25 -25.52
C GLU A 104 -2.94 12.32 -24.33
N GLU A 105 -2.25 13.44 -24.21
CA GLU A 105 -1.41 13.72 -23.04
C GLU A 105 -2.30 13.97 -21.82
N ILE A 106 -1.93 13.35 -20.71
CA ILE A 106 -2.63 13.48 -19.43
C ILE A 106 -1.62 13.70 -18.31
N THR A 107 -2.05 14.35 -17.24
CA THR A 107 -1.30 14.46 -15.99
C THR A 107 -2.10 13.82 -14.87
N VAL A 108 -1.64 12.69 -14.37
CA VAL A 108 -2.27 12.03 -13.22
C VAL A 108 -1.77 12.65 -11.92
N ARG A 109 -2.70 13.24 -11.16
CA ARG A 109 -2.40 13.84 -9.86
C ARG A 109 -2.38 12.78 -8.77
N GLU A 110 -1.42 12.89 -7.88
CA GLU A 110 -1.28 12.03 -6.70
C GLU A 110 -2.23 12.50 -5.57
N VAL A 111 -3.47 11.99 -5.58
CA VAL A 111 -4.55 12.42 -4.69
C VAL A 111 -4.22 12.24 -3.21
N ILE A 112 -3.63 11.10 -2.86
CA ILE A 112 -3.34 10.73 -1.46
C ILE A 112 -1.82 10.69 -1.17
N SER A 113 -1.01 11.44 -1.91
CA SER A 113 0.44 11.47 -1.69
C SER A 113 0.87 11.74 -0.24
N PRO A 114 0.20 12.62 0.56
CA PRO A 114 0.60 12.80 1.96
C PRO A 114 0.40 11.54 2.80
N ILE A 115 -0.65 10.76 2.52
CA ILE A 115 -0.93 9.50 3.23
C ILE A 115 0.15 8.47 2.87
N VAL A 116 0.44 8.31 1.58
CA VAL A 116 1.46 7.38 1.07
C VAL A 116 2.84 7.71 1.63
N ASN A 117 3.23 8.99 1.65
CA ASN A 117 4.53 9.42 2.18
C ASN A 117 4.62 9.27 3.71
N LEU A 118 3.53 9.48 4.45
CA LEU A 118 3.48 9.18 5.88
C LEU A 118 3.70 7.68 6.13
N HIS A 119 3.07 6.81 5.35
CA HIS A 119 3.25 5.37 5.50
C HIS A 119 4.63 4.90 5.07
N LYS A 120 5.13 5.40 3.93
CA LYS A 120 6.34 4.89 3.30
C LYS A 120 7.60 5.34 4.01
N ASN A 121 7.67 6.60 4.47
CA ASN A 121 8.92 7.18 4.94
C ASN A 121 8.79 8.44 5.82
N LEU A 122 7.61 8.79 6.31
CA LEU A 122 7.37 10.00 7.12
C LEU A 122 7.93 11.30 6.47
N PHE A 123 7.97 11.39 5.16
CA PHE A 123 8.61 12.47 4.40
C PHE A 123 10.14 12.61 4.64
N MET A 124 10.79 11.61 5.23
CA MET A 124 12.22 11.62 5.59
C MET A 124 13.07 10.71 4.68
N GLY A 125 12.55 10.29 3.52
CA GLY A 125 13.26 9.44 2.59
C GLY A 125 13.69 8.09 3.19
N PHE A 126 14.93 7.67 2.93
CA PHE A 126 15.44 6.37 3.37
C PHE A 126 15.49 6.22 4.89
N SER A 127 15.89 7.27 5.62
CA SER A 127 15.94 7.25 7.10
C SER A 127 14.57 7.05 7.72
N GLY A 128 13.55 7.72 7.17
CA GLY A 128 12.16 7.52 7.60
C GLY A 128 11.65 6.12 7.31
N ARG A 129 12.02 5.54 6.16
CA ARG A 129 11.68 4.16 5.82
C ARG A 129 12.25 3.15 6.82
N LEU A 130 13.52 3.31 7.22
CA LEU A 130 14.13 2.48 8.26
C LEU A 130 13.40 2.64 9.59
N PHE A 131 13.11 3.88 9.98
CA PHE A 131 12.38 4.16 11.20
C PHE A 131 11.00 3.51 11.25
N ILE A 132 10.19 3.63 10.18
CA ILE A 132 8.88 2.97 10.10
C ILE A 132 9.02 1.45 10.18
N SER A 133 10.01 0.87 9.52
CA SER A 133 10.22 -0.58 9.52
C SER A 133 10.51 -1.15 10.92
N LEU A 134 11.08 -0.35 11.84
CA LEU A 134 11.23 -0.74 13.25
C LEU A 134 9.87 -0.94 13.92
N PHE A 135 8.81 -0.23 13.48
CA PHE A 135 7.46 -0.44 14.02
C PHE A 135 6.86 -1.79 13.61
N GLY A 136 7.37 -2.44 12.57
CA GLY A 136 7.05 -3.83 12.28
C GLY A 136 7.43 -4.77 13.44
N PHE A 137 8.59 -4.58 14.05
CA PHE A 137 9.00 -5.34 15.25
C PHE A 137 8.18 -4.98 16.49
N VAL A 138 7.86 -3.69 16.68
CA VAL A 138 6.99 -3.25 17.79
C VAL A 138 5.61 -3.90 17.64
N PHE A 139 5.07 -3.94 16.42
CA PHE A 139 3.79 -4.57 16.14
C PHE A 139 3.85 -6.08 16.34
N ALA A 140 4.90 -6.77 15.87
CA ALA A 140 5.12 -8.19 16.12
C ALA A 140 5.20 -8.50 17.63
N LEU A 141 5.91 -7.69 18.42
CA LEU A 141 5.97 -7.83 19.88
C LEU A 141 4.58 -7.72 20.52
N LEU A 142 3.76 -6.76 20.07
CA LEU A 142 2.38 -6.61 20.54
C LEU A 142 1.52 -7.82 20.15
N LEU A 143 1.66 -8.38 18.96
CA LEU A 143 0.94 -9.57 18.53
C LEU A 143 1.34 -10.81 19.36
N ILE A 144 2.64 -11.04 19.57
CA ILE A 144 3.15 -12.13 20.38
C ILE A 144 2.64 -12.01 21.83
N THR A 145 2.77 -10.84 22.43
CA THR A 145 2.31 -10.62 23.80
C THR A 145 0.79 -10.76 23.91
N GLY A 146 0.05 -10.29 22.90
CA GLY A 146 -1.41 -10.42 22.83
C GLY A 146 -1.87 -11.87 22.79
N ILE A 147 -1.31 -12.70 21.90
CA ILE A 147 -1.70 -14.11 21.79
C ILE A 147 -1.32 -14.90 23.07
N VAL A 148 -0.15 -14.63 23.66
CA VAL A 148 0.29 -15.24 24.89
C VAL A 148 -0.66 -14.95 26.06
N ILE A 149 -1.20 -13.73 26.15
CA ILE A 149 -2.17 -13.35 27.18
C ILE A 149 -3.50 -14.08 26.98
N HIS A 150 -3.93 -14.27 25.73
CA HIS A 150 -5.27 -14.72 25.37
C HIS A 150 -5.37 -16.19 24.90
N HIS A 151 -4.27 -16.95 24.79
CA HIS A 151 -4.22 -18.31 24.23
C HIS A 151 -5.26 -19.28 24.81
N ARG A 152 -5.68 -19.13 26.07
CA ARG A 152 -6.69 -19.98 26.71
C ARG A 152 -8.14 -19.50 26.52
N LYS A 153 -8.36 -18.39 25.81
CA LYS A 153 -9.67 -17.75 25.65
C LYS A 153 -10.15 -17.74 24.21
N ILE A 154 -9.58 -18.60 23.36
CA ILE A 154 -9.95 -18.74 21.94
C ILE A 154 -11.45 -19.00 21.76
N TYR A 155 -12.10 -19.68 22.69
CA TYR A 155 -13.56 -19.88 22.69
C TYR A 155 -14.38 -18.58 22.83
N GLN A 156 -13.76 -17.46 23.21
CA GLN A 156 -14.39 -16.14 23.32
C GLN A 156 -14.28 -15.30 22.03
N LEU A 157 -13.88 -15.90 20.91
CA LEU A 157 -13.69 -15.26 19.60
C LEU A 157 -14.91 -14.48 19.07
N PHE A 158 -16.10 -14.83 19.53
CA PHE A 158 -17.36 -14.20 19.11
C PHE A 158 -18.04 -13.39 20.20
N ARG A 159 -17.37 -13.19 21.34
CA ARG A 159 -17.99 -12.51 22.48
C ARG A 159 -17.84 -10.99 22.36
N LEU A 160 -18.94 -10.32 21.99
CA LEU A 160 -19.06 -8.86 21.99
C LEU A 160 -20.20 -8.45 22.93
N ARG A 161 -19.87 -7.75 24.01
CA ARG A 161 -20.84 -7.28 25.03
C ARG A 161 -21.27 -5.87 24.74
N PHE A 162 -22.38 -5.72 24.03
CA PHE A 162 -22.88 -4.41 23.58
C PHE A 162 -23.47 -3.57 24.72
N ASN A 163 -23.96 -4.18 25.81
CA ASN A 163 -24.75 -3.51 26.86
C ASN A 163 -24.03 -3.40 28.22
N GLN A 164 -22.74 -3.69 28.28
CA GLN A 164 -21.98 -3.69 29.54
C GLN A 164 -20.94 -2.55 29.63
N GLY A 165 -21.23 -1.41 28.99
CA GLY A 165 -20.38 -0.22 29.01
C GLY A 165 -19.29 -0.17 27.95
N ARG A 166 -18.93 1.08 27.55
CA ARG A 166 -18.03 1.39 26.45
C ARG A 166 -16.68 0.66 26.53
N ARG A 167 -16.04 0.73 27.71
CA ARG A 167 -14.71 0.16 27.91
C ARG A 167 -14.69 -1.35 27.68
N LEU A 168 -15.73 -2.04 28.15
CA LEU A 168 -15.84 -3.48 27.98
C LEU A 168 -16.12 -3.88 26.54
N PHE A 169 -16.95 -3.09 25.85
CA PHE A 169 -17.17 -3.25 24.41
C PHE A 169 -15.87 -3.13 23.61
N PHE A 170 -15.08 -2.05 23.83
CA PHE A 170 -13.81 -1.89 23.12
C PHE A 170 -12.78 -2.94 23.51
N PHE A 171 -12.80 -3.44 24.75
CA PHE A 171 -11.97 -4.56 25.16
C PHE A 171 -12.32 -5.85 24.41
N ASP A 172 -13.59 -6.16 24.29
CA ASP A 172 -14.04 -7.34 23.54
C ASP A 172 -13.73 -7.17 22.04
N LEU A 173 -14.00 -6.01 21.48
CA LEU A 173 -13.70 -5.66 20.08
C LEU A 173 -12.20 -5.84 19.77
N HIS A 174 -11.33 -5.32 20.63
CA HIS A 174 -9.89 -5.48 20.51
C HIS A 174 -9.47 -6.96 20.47
N ASN A 175 -10.03 -7.77 21.36
CA ASN A 175 -9.72 -9.20 21.44
C ASN A 175 -10.24 -9.98 20.23
N VAL A 176 -11.49 -9.76 19.85
CA VAL A 176 -12.13 -10.43 18.72
C VAL A 176 -11.38 -10.13 17.43
N ILE A 177 -11.17 -8.84 17.13
CA ILE A 177 -10.47 -8.43 15.92
C ILE A 177 -9.02 -8.93 15.92
N GLY A 178 -8.31 -8.79 17.04
CA GLY A 178 -6.94 -9.26 17.15
C GLY A 178 -6.75 -10.75 16.90
N LEU A 179 -7.73 -11.59 17.28
CA LEU A 179 -7.69 -13.03 17.04
C LEU A 179 -8.09 -13.39 15.59
N TRP A 180 -9.14 -12.76 15.06
CA TRP A 180 -9.62 -13.05 13.70
C TRP A 180 -8.65 -12.63 12.62
N SER A 181 -8.04 -11.47 12.75
CA SER A 181 -7.10 -10.95 11.77
C SER A 181 -5.63 -11.37 12.03
N TYR A 182 -5.37 -12.17 13.08
CA TYR A 182 -4.02 -12.49 13.56
C TYR A 182 -3.03 -12.94 12.46
N PRO A 183 -3.36 -13.87 11.55
CA PRO A 183 -2.42 -14.30 10.50
C PRO A 183 -2.00 -13.14 9.58
N TRP A 184 -2.95 -12.29 9.18
CA TRP A 184 -2.67 -11.10 8.37
C TRP A 184 -1.86 -10.05 9.12
N LEU A 185 -2.16 -9.84 10.41
CA LEU A 185 -1.41 -8.90 11.23
C LEU A 185 0.05 -9.33 11.39
N VAL A 186 0.31 -10.64 11.54
CA VAL A 186 1.68 -11.19 11.55
C VAL A 186 2.36 -10.95 10.21
N MET A 187 1.68 -11.21 9.11
CA MET A 187 2.18 -10.94 7.77
C MET A 187 2.54 -9.45 7.61
N PHE A 188 1.65 -8.51 7.98
CA PHE A 188 1.93 -7.07 7.92
C PHE A 188 3.11 -6.65 8.79
N ALA A 189 3.22 -7.20 10.00
CA ALA A 189 4.33 -6.90 10.91
C ALA A 189 5.68 -7.36 10.32
N LEU A 190 5.75 -8.60 9.82
CA LEU A 190 6.96 -9.18 9.25
C LEU A 190 7.36 -8.52 7.93
N THR A 191 6.41 -8.39 7.01
CA THR A 191 6.68 -7.79 5.69
C THR A 191 6.98 -6.30 5.82
N GLY A 192 6.32 -5.57 6.73
CA GLY A 192 6.61 -4.18 7.04
C GLY A 192 8.01 -3.97 7.62
N ALA A 193 8.43 -4.84 8.56
CA ALA A 193 9.79 -4.82 9.08
C ALA A 193 10.83 -5.08 7.97
N LEU A 194 10.58 -6.07 7.12
CA LEU A 194 11.50 -6.46 6.05
C LEU A 194 11.53 -5.45 4.89
N SER A 195 10.46 -4.69 4.65
CA SER A 195 10.38 -3.72 3.54
C SER A 195 11.45 -2.63 3.58
N GLY A 196 11.90 -2.20 4.75
CA GLY A 196 12.99 -1.23 4.90
C GLY A 196 14.26 -1.87 5.43
N LEU A 197 14.15 -2.71 6.45
CA LEU A 197 15.31 -3.31 7.11
C LEU A 197 15.87 -4.51 6.36
N GLY A 198 15.09 -5.17 5.49
CA GLY A 198 15.55 -6.32 4.72
C GLY A 198 16.72 -5.96 3.79
N ALA A 199 16.59 -4.90 3.00
CA ALA A 199 17.67 -4.45 2.10
C ALA A 199 18.91 -4.01 2.90
N PHE A 200 18.71 -3.27 3.98
CA PHE A 200 19.80 -2.82 4.86
C PHE A 200 20.49 -4.01 5.55
N GLY A 201 19.71 -4.95 6.10
CA GLY A 201 20.24 -6.15 6.73
C GLY A 201 21.00 -7.04 5.75
N THR A 202 20.49 -7.18 4.53
CA THR A 202 21.17 -7.92 3.44
C THR A 202 22.51 -7.27 3.10
N LEU A 203 22.55 -5.93 3.01
CA LEU A 203 23.81 -5.22 2.75
C LEU A 203 24.81 -5.38 3.90
N MET A 204 24.36 -5.31 5.16
CA MET A 204 25.21 -5.51 6.33
C MET A 204 25.74 -6.95 6.38
N LEU A 205 24.88 -7.93 6.13
CA LEU A 205 25.29 -9.34 6.06
C LEU A 205 26.29 -9.56 4.92
N ALA A 206 26.06 -9.00 3.75
CA ALA A 206 26.98 -9.12 2.62
C ALA A 206 28.36 -8.55 2.93
N LYS A 207 28.42 -7.38 3.61
CA LYS A 207 29.68 -6.79 4.07
C LYS A 207 30.41 -7.66 5.12
N TYR A 208 29.66 -8.38 5.95
CA TYR A 208 30.25 -9.27 6.94
C TYR A 208 30.79 -10.56 6.32
N VAL A 209 30.05 -11.13 5.34
CA VAL A 209 30.40 -12.41 4.68
C VAL A 209 31.54 -12.23 3.67
N GLU A 210 31.51 -11.16 2.88
CA GLU A 210 32.52 -10.87 1.86
C GLU A 210 32.77 -9.35 1.80
N PRO A 211 33.66 -8.84 2.67
CA PRO A 211 33.89 -7.41 2.81
C PRO A 211 34.40 -6.74 1.52
N GLU A 212 35.14 -7.46 0.68
CA GLU A 212 35.73 -6.95 -0.56
C GLU A 212 34.73 -6.88 -1.73
N ALA A 213 33.67 -7.71 -1.69
CA ALA A 213 32.68 -7.77 -2.77
C ALA A 213 31.21 -7.88 -2.27
N PRO A 214 30.75 -7.01 -1.35
CA PRO A 214 29.42 -7.13 -0.76
C PRO A 214 28.28 -7.01 -1.77
N VAL A 215 28.48 -6.25 -2.85
CA VAL A 215 27.49 -6.10 -3.92
C VAL A 215 27.28 -7.40 -4.68
N GLN A 216 28.32 -8.21 -4.90
CA GLN A 216 28.20 -9.52 -5.57
C GLN A 216 27.42 -10.51 -4.72
N VAL A 217 27.64 -10.54 -3.39
CA VAL A 217 26.83 -11.35 -2.47
C VAL A 217 25.38 -10.91 -2.48
N MET A 218 25.12 -9.61 -2.46
CA MET A 218 23.77 -9.08 -2.54
C MET A 218 23.09 -9.47 -3.86
N MET A 219 23.78 -9.38 -5.00
CA MET A 219 23.26 -9.82 -6.30
C MET A 219 22.91 -11.31 -6.31
N LYS A 220 23.73 -12.17 -5.72
CA LYS A 220 23.44 -13.61 -5.60
C LYS A 220 22.17 -13.85 -4.76
N LEU A 221 22.01 -13.13 -3.65
CA LEU A 221 20.83 -13.25 -2.79
C LEU A 221 19.55 -12.71 -3.47
N MET A 222 19.68 -11.70 -4.32
CA MET A 222 18.56 -11.09 -5.06
C MET A 222 18.19 -11.86 -6.35
N GLY A 223 18.84 -13.00 -6.60
CA GLY A 223 18.60 -13.84 -7.77
C GLY A 223 19.44 -13.42 -8.98
N GLN A 224 19.89 -14.42 -9.73
CA GLN A 224 20.71 -14.26 -10.92
C GLN A 224 19.87 -14.43 -12.19
N SER A 225 20.28 -13.77 -13.28
CA SER A 225 19.75 -14.05 -14.60
C SER A 225 20.40 -15.31 -15.17
N THR A 226 19.60 -16.14 -15.84
CA THR A 226 20.06 -17.33 -16.57
C THR A 226 20.15 -17.00 -18.07
N PRO A 227 21.27 -17.31 -18.76
CA PRO A 227 21.36 -17.16 -20.20
C PRO A 227 20.33 -18.04 -20.92
N VAL A 228 19.74 -17.52 -21.98
CA VAL A 228 18.81 -18.25 -22.85
C VAL A 228 19.39 -18.22 -24.26
N SER A 229 19.38 -19.36 -24.95
CA SER A 229 19.73 -19.44 -26.36
C SER A 229 18.44 -19.51 -27.16
N SER A 230 18.05 -18.39 -27.78
CA SER A 230 16.90 -18.30 -28.68
C SER A 230 17.34 -17.76 -30.02
N THR A 231 16.81 -18.33 -31.09
CA THR A 231 17.05 -17.88 -32.49
C THR A 231 15.94 -17.00 -33.01
N VAL A 232 14.91 -16.76 -32.20
CA VAL A 232 13.74 -16.00 -32.62
C VAL A 232 14.00 -14.51 -32.43
N THR A 233 13.79 -13.73 -33.48
CA THR A 233 13.96 -12.29 -33.53
C THR A 233 12.62 -11.60 -33.66
N ALA A 234 12.41 -10.48 -32.96
CA ALA A 234 11.20 -9.67 -33.05
C ALA A 234 11.47 -8.37 -33.83
N SER A 235 10.51 -7.90 -34.62
CA SER A 235 10.67 -6.72 -35.47
C SER A 235 10.36 -5.39 -34.76
N SER A 236 9.62 -5.44 -33.67
CA SER A 236 9.18 -4.26 -32.90
C SER A 236 8.94 -4.61 -31.43
N PRO A 237 8.85 -3.62 -30.52
CA PRO A 237 8.47 -3.84 -29.12
C PRO A 237 7.13 -4.55 -28.96
N SER A 238 6.13 -4.27 -29.80
CA SER A 238 4.85 -4.99 -29.78
C SER A 238 5.02 -6.47 -30.13
N SER A 239 5.79 -6.78 -31.20
CA SER A 239 6.04 -8.18 -31.61
C SER A 239 6.83 -8.95 -30.55
N LEU A 240 7.75 -8.28 -29.85
CA LEU A 240 8.49 -8.85 -28.73
C LEU A 240 7.58 -9.22 -27.56
N LEU A 241 6.60 -8.35 -27.19
CA LEU A 241 5.61 -8.67 -26.16
C LEU A 241 4.71 -9.85 -26.57
N ILE A 242 4.29 -9.90 -27.85
CA ILE A 242 3.49 -11.02 -28.38
C ILE A 242 4.28 -12.34 -28.29
N GLN A 243 5.53 -12.35 -28.73
CA GLN A 243 6.40 -13.51 -28.62
C GLN A 243 6.55 -13.96 -27.15
N LEU A 244 6.85 -13.01 -26.25
CA LEU A 244 7.02 -13.30 -24.83
C LEU A 244 5.74 -13.86 -24.21
N SER A 245 4.57 -13.38 -24.59
CA SER A 245 3.29 -13.90 -24.13
C SER A 245 3.00 -15.34 -24.58
N GLN A 246 3.53 -15.75 -25.73
CA GLN A 246 3.44 -17.13 -26.24
C GLN A 246 4.38 -18.08 -25.51
N GLU A 247 5.62 -17.64 -25.24
CA GLU A 247 6.63 -18.47 -24.57
C GLU A 247 6.48 -18.48 -23.04
N LYS A 248 5.96 -17.41 -22.47
CA LYS A 248 5.75 -17.22 -21.01
C LYS A 248 4.32 -16.74 -20.74
N PRO A 249 3.31 -17.59 -20.89
CA PRO A 249 1.89 -17.20 -20.74
C PRO A 249 1.54 -16.75 -19.31
N ASP A 250 2.35 -17.13 -18.32
CA ASP A 250 2.19 -16.76 -16.93
C ASP A 250 2.89 -15.42 -16.57
N PHE A 251 3.47 -14.74 -17.55
CA PHE A 251 4.13 -13.46 -17.36
C PHE A 251 3.24 -12.31 -17.84
N ILE A 252 3.07 -11.29 -16.99
CA ILE A 252 2.37 -10.05 -17.32
C ILE A 252 3.40 -8.92 -17.42
N PRO A 253 3.65 -8.36 -18.61
CA PRO A 253 4.58 -7.25 -18.78
C PRO A 253 4.02 -5.96 -18.18
N GLU A 254 4.84 -5.25 -17.39
CA GLU A 254 4.51 -3.96 -16.78
C GLU A 254 5.36 -2.80 -17.32
N ALA A 255 6.59 -3.09 -17.77
CA ALA A 255 7.45 -2.05 -18.33
C ALA A 255 8.46 -2.60 -19.34
N ILE A 256 8.86 -1.72 -20.26
CA ILE A 256 9.97 -1.94 -21.17
C ILE A 256 11.05 -0.90 -20.86
N ASN A 257 12.29 -1.36 -20.71
CA ASN A 257 13.42 -0.53 -20.42
C ASN A 257 14.51 -0.71 -21.51
N TRP A 258 15.05 0.38 -22.01
CA TRP A 258 16.15 0.40 -22.96
C TRP A 258 17.42 0.85 -22.25
N LYS A 259 18.46 0.04 -22.40
CA LYS A 259 19.82 0.41 -22.04
C LYS A 259 20.59 0.72 -23.32
N ASN A 260 21.33 1.84 -23.34
CA ASN A 260 22.08 2.32 -24.52
C ASN A 260 21.21 2.44 -25.77
N LYS A 261 20.00 3.01 -25.65
CA LYS A 261 19.02 3.18 -26.75
C LYS A 261 19.67 3.89 -27.93
N GLY A 262 19.54 3.30 -29.14
CA GLY A 262 20.14 3.82 -30.37
C GLY A 262 21.63 3.50 -30.57
N GLY A 263 22.28 2.81 -29.63
CA GLY A 263 23.69 2.41 -29.72
C GLY A 263 23.88 0.95 -30.15
N ALA A 264 25.11 0.59 -30.54
CA ALA A 264 25.45 -0.77 -30.96
C ALA A 264 25.28 -1.84 -29.84
N GLU A 265 25.35 -1.42 -28.58
CA GLU A 265 25.16 -2.29 -27.41
C GLU A 265 23.77 -2.08 -26.75
N GLN A 266 22.78 -1.73 -27.57
CA GLN A 266 21.42 -1.58 -27.06
C GLN A 266 20.91 -2.90 -26.49
N GLN A 267 20.29 -2.83 -25.32
CA GLN A 267 19.60 -3.94 -24.68
C GLN A 267 18.17 -3.51 -24.31
N ILE A 268 17.21 -4.39 -24.56
CA ILE A 268 15.81 -4.22 -24.15
C ILE A 268 15.54 -5.17 -22.98
N THR A 269 14.97 -4.64 -21.91
CA THR A 269 14.52 -5.42 -20.77
C THR A 269 13.01 -5.27 -20.63
N VAL A 270 12.28 -6.36 -20.77
CA VAL A 270 10.86 -6.42 -20.41
C VAL A 270 10.76 -6.88 -18.96
N SER A 271 10.16 -6.05 -18.14
CA SER A 271 9.94 -6.35 -16.72
C SER A 271 8.44 -6.41 -16.41
N GLY A 272 8.07 -7.24 -15.47
CA GLY A 272 6.66 -7.43 -15.12
C GLY A 272 6.49 -8.34 -13.92
N ILE A 273 5.41 -9.08 -13.89
CA ILE A 273 5.01 -9.92 -12.77
C ILE A 273 4.64 -11.32 -13.24
N HIS A 274 4.80 -12.30 -12.35
CA HIS A 274 4.36 -13.67 -12.60
C HIS A 274 2.91 -13.86 -12.14
N LEU A 275 2.07 -14.48 -12.97
CA LEU A 275 0.62 -14.60 -12.74
C LEU A 275 0.24 -15.39 -11.48
N TYR A 276 1.04 -16.38 -11.10
CA TYR A 276 0.71 -17.32 -10.01
C TYR A 276 1.70 -17.30 -8.84
N LEU A 277 2.73 -16.46 -8.90
CA LEU A 277 3.73 -16.35 -7.84
C LEU A 277 3.82 -14.91 -7.34
N PRO A 278 3.98 -14.69 -6.03
CA PRO A 278 4.32 -13.37 -5.51
C PRO A 278 5.66 -12.92 -6.07
N SER A 279 5.63 -11.96 -7.00
CA SER A 279 6.82 -11.44 -7.69
C SER A 279 6.71 -9.92 -7.90
N THR A 280 7.73 -9.31 -8.42
CA THR A 280 7.74 -7.88 -8.79
C THR A 280 8.55 -7.69 -10.06
N ALA A 281 8.33 -6.58 -10.76
CA ALA A 281 9.04 -6.21 -11.96
C ALA A 281 10.58 -6.15 -11.82
N ASN A 282 11.10 -6.10 -10.60
CA ASN A 282 12.54 -6.18 -10.33
C ASN A 282 13.10 -7.60 -10.38
N PHE A 283 12.24 -8.63 -10.36
CA PHE A 283 12.60 -10.03 -10.29
C PHE A 283 12.02 -10.88 -11.41
N GLU A 284 11.07 -10.34 -12.17
CA GLU A 284 10.58 -10.92 -13.41
C GLU A 284 11.07 -10.05 -14.56
N GLN A 285 12.20 -10.43 -15.17
CA GLN A 285 12.87 -9.65 -16.20
C GLN A 285 13.35 -10.56 -17.33
N PHE A 286 13.09 -10.14 -18.55
CA PHE A 286 13.50 -10.81 -19.78
C PHE A 286 14.36 -9.84 -20.59
N PHE A 287 15.56 -10.30 -20.94
CA PHE A 287 16.59 -9.47 -21.58
C PHE A 287 16.73 -9.85 -23.04
N PHE A 288 16.67 -8.84 -23.91
CA PHE A 288 16.75 -8.99 -25.36
C PHE A 288 17.86 -8.11 -25.93
N SER A 289 18.48 -8.59 -27.03
CA SER A 289 19.39 -7.77 -27.82
C SER A 289 18.60 -6.63 -28.46
N GLY A 290 19.16 -5.42 -28.46
CA GLY A 290 18.54 -4.27 -29.12
C GLY A 290 18.79 -4.20 -30.62
N LEU A 291 19.66 -5.05 -31.17
CA LEU A 291 19.96 -5.08 -32.62
C LEU A 291 18.93 -5.90 -33.41
N ASP A 292 18.64 -7.07 -32.91
CA ASP A 292 17.80 -8.09 -33.57
C ASP A 292 16.69 -8.63 -32.65
N ASN A 293 16.58 -8.09 -31.44
CA ASN A 293 15.60 -8.46 -30.42
C ASN A 293 15.59 -9.96 -30.08
N HIS A 294 16.72 -10.67 -30.25
CA HIS A 294 16.80 -12.06 -29.79
C HIS A 294 16.89 -12.11 -28.26
N TRP A 295 16.34 -13.15 -27.68
CA TRP A 295 16.29 -13.37 -26.23
C TRP A 295 17.66 -13.80 -25.70
N ILE A 296 18.27 -12.99 -24.83
CA ILE A 296 19.62 -13.20 -24.28
C ILE A 296 19.59 -13.93 -22.95
N ALA A 297 18.73 -13.48 -22.05
CA ALA A 297 18.69 -14.00 -20.68
C ALA A 297 17.34 -13.74 -20.02
N GLU A 298 17.07 -14.49 -18.99
CA GLU A 298 15.91 -14.26 -18.13
C GLU A 298 16.27 -14.29 -16.65
N LYS A 299 15.54 -13.52 -15.86
CA LYS A 299 15.49 -13.58 -14.42
C LYS A 299 14.03 -13.74 -14.04
N ASN A 300 13.68 -14.88 -13.46
CA ASN A 300 12.30 -15.18 -13.09
C ASN A 300 12.24 -15.85 -11.71
N SER A 301 11.10 -15.68 -11.02
CA SER A 301 10.89 -16.22 -9.68
C SER A 301 10.81 -17.74 -9.64
N VAL A 302 10.42 -18.40 -10.75
CA VAL A 302 10.27 -19.85 -10.82
C VAL A 302 11.61 -20.55 -10.64
N SER A 303 12.66 -20.02 -11.29
CA SER A 303 14.01 -20.58 -11.28
C SER A 303 14.81 -20.30 -10.01
N GLN A 304 14.30 -19.39 -9.13
CA GLN A 304 15.03 -19.00 -7.93
C GLN A 304 14.87 -20.00 -6.78
N GLN A 305 15.86 -20.02 -5.89
CA GLN A 305 15.83 -20.82 -4.67
C GLN A 305 14.75 -20.32 -3.70
N PHE A 306 14.30 -21.20 -2.80
CA PHE A 306 13.22 -20.89 -1.83
C PHE A 306 13.44 -19.59 -1.05
N TRP A 307 14.65 -19.34 -0.54
CA TRP A 307 14.93 -18.13 0.25
C TRP A 307 14.87 -16.85 -0.58
N THR A 308 15.33 -16.89 -1.83
CA THR A 308 15.19 -15.76 -2.77
C THR A 308 13.73 -15.52 -3.08
N ARG A 309 12.94 -16.57 -3.34
CA ARG A 309 11.49 -16.47 -3.57
C ARG A 309 10.75 -15.91 -2.34
N ALA A 310 11.12 -16.34 -1.14
CA ALA A 310 10.55 -15.80 0.10
C ALA A 310 10.88 -14.32 0.27
N PHE A 311 12.09 -13.88 -0.07
CA PHE A 311 12.47 -12.47 -0.05
C PHE A 311 11.71 -11.64 -1.09
N ILE A 312 11.57 -12.14 -2.32
CA ILE A 312 10.79 -11.52 -3.40
C ILE A 312 9.34 -11.32 -2.96
N ALA A 313 8.75 -12.31 -2.29
CA ALA A 313 7.35 -12.30 -1.86
C ALA A 313 7.04 -11.22 -0.78
N VAL A 314 8.03 -10.68 -0.09
CA VAL A 314 7.81 -9.67 0.98
C VAL A 314 7.04 -8.47 0.46
N GLN A 315 7.40 -7.93 -0.68
CA GLN A 315 6.79 -6.72 -1.23
C GLN A 315 5.35 -6.96 -1.72
N PRO A 316 5.06 -7.95 -2.57
CA PRO A 316 3.68 -8.24 -2.98
C PRO A 316 2.77 -8.59 -1.81
N LEU A 317 3.24 -9.36 -0.83
CA LEU A 317 2.49 -9.69 0.37
C LEU A 317 2.18 -8.46 1.22
N HIS A 318 3.11 -7.50 1.29
CA HIS A 318 2.88 -6.26 2.03
C HIS A 318 1.88 -5.33 1.33
N TYR A 319 1.95 -5.25 0.01
CA TYR A 319 1.11 -4.34 -0.80
C TYR A 319 -0.24 -4.93 -1.19
N GLY A 320 -0.49 -6.21 -0.92
CA GLY A 320 -1.71 -6.88 -1.37
C GLY A 320 -1.77 -7.05 -2.89
N GLN A 321 -0.64 -6.98 -3.56
CA GLN A 321 -0.50 -7.21 -5.00
C GLN A 321 -0.38 -8.71 -5.24
N TYR A 322 -1.50 -9.40 -5.18
CA TYR A 322 -1.58 -10.81 -5.51
C TYR A 322 -1.89 -10.93 -6.99
N LEU A 323 -1.08 -11.66 -7.66
CA LEU A 323 -0.90 -11.72 -9.11
C LEU A 323 -1.88 -12.63 -9.84
N TRP A 324 -2.98 -12.95 -9.24
CA TRP A 324 -4.03 -13.71 -9.90
C TRP A 324 -4.94 -12.77 -10.67
N THR A 325 -5.10 -13.02 -11.95
CA THR A 325 -6.01 -12.25 -12.79
C THR A 325 -7.47 -12.52 -12.45
N GLY A 326 -8.32 -11.55 -12.73
CA GLY A 326 -9.77 -11.69 -12.63
C GLY A 326 -10.31 -11.60 -11.20
N SER A 327 -11.42 -12.30 -10.97
CA SER A 327 -12.20 -12.22 -9.71
C SER A 327 -11.42 -12.66 -8.47
N ALA A 328 -10.46 -13.57 -8.60
CA ALA A 328 -9.64 -14.05 -7.48
C ALA A 328 -8.70 -12.96 -6.96
N ASN A 329 -8.03 -12.23 -7.85
CA ASN A 329 -7.17 -11.10 -7.48
C ASN A 329 -7.97 -9.98 -6.79
N PHE A 330 -9.13 -9.64 -7.35
CA PHE A 330 -10.05 -8.68 -6.75
C PHE A 330 -10.47 -9.10 -5.33
N SER A 331 -10.88 -10.35 -5.14
CA SER A 331 -11.31 -10.88 -3.84
C SER A 331 -10.19 -10.83 -2.80
N LEU A 332 -8.95 -11.17 -3.18
CA LEU A 332 -7.79 -11.10 -2.30
C LEU A 332 -7.40 -9.67 -1.95
N SER A 333 -7.48 -8.75 -2.91
CA SER A 333 -7.22 -7.31 -2.66
C SER A 333 -8.26 -6.72 -1.70
N VAL A 334 -9.54 -7.06 -1.86
CA VAL A 334 -10.61 -6.69 -0.93
C VAL A 334 -10.34 -7.26 0.46
N LEU A 335 -9.99 -8.55 0.56
CA LEU A 335 -9.65 -9.18 1.83
C LEU A 335 -8.44 -8.48 2.49
N HIS A 336 -7.42 -8.13 1.72
CA HIS A 336 -6.24 -7.41 2.21
C HIS A 336 -6.61 -6.03 2.79
N CYS A 337 -7.44 -5.27 2.09
CA CYS A 337 -7.98 -3.99 2.57
C CYS A 337 -8.81 -4.17 3.86
N LEU A 338 -9.67 -5.19 3.93
CA LEU A 338 -10.45 -5.51 5.13
C LEU A 338 -9.54 -5.84 6.31
N MET A 339 -8.48 -6.61 6.11
CA MET A 339 -7.50 -6.92 7.16
C MET A 339 -6.71 -5.67 7.60
N GLY A 340 -6.40 -4.77 6.68
CA GLY A 340 -5.83 -3.45 6.99
C GLY A 340 -6.77 -2.60 7.85
N MET A 341 -8.06 -2.55 7.50
CA MET A 341 -9.07 -1.88 8.34
C MET A 341 -9.17 -2.51 9.74
N MET A 342 -9.15 -3.85 9.84
CA MET A 342 -9.13 -4.54 11.12
C MET A 342 -7.90 -4.18 11.96
N ALA A 343 -6.73 -4.01 11.34
CA ALA A 343 -5.53 -3.53 12.03
C ALA A 343 -5.71 -2.10 12.60
N CYS A 344 -6.38 -1.22 11.85
CA CYS A 344 -6.74 0.13 12.33
C CYS A 344 -7.69 0.08 13.53
N VAL A 345 -8.73 -0.77 13.44
CA VAL A 345 -9.69 -0.96 14.54
C VAL A 345 -9.02 -1.53 15.77
N LEU A 346 -8.12 -2.51 15.58
CA LEU A 346 -7.36 -3.12 16.67
C LEU A 346 -6.54 -2.06 17.42
N THR A 347 -5.78 -1.26 16.72
CA THR A 347 -4.96 -0.22 17.34
C THR A 347 -5.79 0.88 17.97
N PHE A 348 -6.82 1.37 17.27
CA PHE A 348 -7.73 2.39 17.81
C PHE A 348 -8.48 1.91 19.05
N SER A 349 -9.04 0.69 19.03
CA SER A 349 -9.73 0.12 20.19
C SER A 349 -8.80 -0.03 21.41
N GLY A 350 -7.55 -0.45 21.20
CA GLY A 350 -6.54 -0.51 22.24
C GLY A 350 -6.26 0.85 22.89
N LEU A 351 -6.14 1.89 22.08
CA LEU A 351 -5.97 3.28 22.52
C LEU A 351 -7.21 3.79 23.29
N VAL A 352 -8.41 3.49 22.79
CA VAL A 352 -9.68 3.87 23.45
C VAL A 352 -9.81 3.18 24.82
N ILE A 353 -9.45 1.90 24.96
CA ILE A 353 -9.43 1.20 26.25
C ILE A 353 -8.53 1.93 27.25
N TRP A 354 -7.38 2.42 26.78
CA TRP A 354 -6.46 3.17 27.62
C TRP A 354 -7.02 4.54 28.02
N VAL A 355 -7.60 5.28 27.06
CA VAL A 355 -8.24 6.60 27.30
C VAL A 355 -9.39 6.48 28.31
N LEU A 356 -10.27 5.48 28.16
CA LEU A 356 -11.43 5.27 29.01
C LEU A 356 -11.09 4.75 30.42
N LYS A 357 -9.83 4.45 30.70
CA LYS A 357 -9.37 3.96 32.02
C LYS A 357 -9.14 5.08 33.01
N LYS A 358 -8.83 6.30 32.54
CA LYS A 358 -8.41 7.45 33.37
C LYS A 358 -9.27 8.68 33.06
N PRO A 359 -9.30 9.69 33.91
CA PRO A 359 -9.85 11.00 33.55
C PRO A 359 -9.14 11.54 32.29
N ILE A 360 -9.90 12.28 31.50
CA ILE A 360 -9.38 12.90 30.27
C ILE A 360 -8.26 13.89 30.62
N ASN A 361 -7.11 13.70 30.02
CA ASN A 361 -5.92 14.53 30.19
C ASN A 361 -5.34 14.91 28.80
N ILE A 362 -4.22 15.61 28.79
CA ILE A 362 -3.51 16.03 27.57
C ILE A 362 -3.22 14.82 26.67
N SER A 363 -2.70 13.73 27.21
CA SER A 363 -2.39 12.53 26.42
C SER A 363 -3.65 11.91 25.80
N SER A 364 -4.78 11.90 26.52
CA SER A 364 -6.05 11.43 25.98
C SER A 364 -6.54 12.30 24.79
N ARG A 365 -6.34 13.61 24.89
CA ARG A 365 -6.66 14.59 23.83
C ARG A 365 -5.77 14.39 22.60
N LEU A 366 -4.48 14.19 22.81
CA LEU A 366 -3.52 13.85 21.73
C LEU A 366 -3.89 12.57 21.02
N VAL A 367 -4.24 11.50 21.76
CA VAL A 367 -4.64 10.22 21.18
C VAL A 367 -5.89 10.37 20.35
N LEU A 368 -6.97 10.90 20.93
CA LEU A 368 -8.26 11.02 20.23
C LEU A 368 -8.18 12.03 19.08
N GLY A 369 -7.55 13.17 19.29
CA GLY A 369 -7.38 14.21 18.27
C GLY A 369 -6.44 13.78 17.16
N GLY A 370 -5.33 13.09 17.48
CA GLY A 370 -4.41 12.57 16.50
C GLY A 370 -5.05 11.52 15.59
N CYS A 371 -5.75 10.54 16.18
CA CYS A 371 -6.40 9.48 15.40
C CYS A 371 -7.60 9.98 14.60
N SER A 372 -8.55 10.69 15.23
CA SER A 372 -9.74 11.17 14.52
C SER A 372 -9.43 12.30 13.54
N GLY A 373 -8.46 13.16 13.88
CA GLY A 373 -7.98 14.19 12.98
C GLY A 373 -7.31 13.62 11.73
N LEU A 374 -6.53 12.55 11.87
CA LEU A 374 -5.96 11.83 10.72
C LEU A 374 -7.06 11.26 9.81
N ILE A 375 -8.08 10.62 10.40
CA ILE A 375 -9.23 10.10 9.66
C ILE A 375 -9.92 11.25 8.91
N PHE A 376 -10.21 12.35 9.57
CA PHE A 376 -10.89 13.50 8.97
C PHE A 376 -10.05 14.15 7.86
N ALA A 377 -8.78 14.39 8.10
CA ALA A 377 -7.88 14.96 7.10
C ALA A 377 -7.80 14.08 5.84
N SER A 378 -7.72 12.76 6.02
CA SER A 378 -7.70 11.79 4.91
C SER A 378 -9.01 11.81 4.12
N THR A 379 -10.16 11.89 4.80
CA THR A 379 -11.46 11.95 4.12
C THR A 379 -11.64 13.25 3.34
N CYS A 380 -11.12 14.37 3.83
CA CYS A 380 -11.19 15.67 3.15
C CYS A 380 -10.35 15.71 1.86
N LEU A 381 -9.36 14.83 1.68
CA LEU A 381 -8.60 14.76 0.43
C LEU A 381 -9.47 14.36 -0.77
N ILE A 382 -10.50 13.56 -0.56
CA ILE A 382 -11.38 13.08 -1.65
C ILE A 382 -12.13 14.24 -2.32
N PRO A 383 -12.95 15.05 -1.60
CA PRO A 383 -13.61 16.20 -2.23
C PRO A 383 -12.62 17.25 -2.74
N ILE A 384 -11.48 17.47 -2.07
CA ILE A 384 -10.45 18.38 -2.56
C ILE A 384 -9.95 17.92 -3.93
N ALA A 385 -9.71 16.62 -4.10
CA ALA A 385 -9.24 16.07 -5.38
C ALA A 385 -10.30 16.11 -6.49
N ILE A 386 -11.60 15.97 -6.15
CA ILE A 386 -12.70 16.03 -7.12
C ILE A 386 -12.95 17.47 -7.57
N PHE A 387 -12.97 18.45 -6.62
CA PHE A 387 -13.45 19.80 -6.88
C PHE A 387 -12.34 20.85 -7.00
N SER A 388 -11.06 20.51 -6.78
CA SER A 388 -9.96 21.44 -6.87
C SER A 388 -8.70 20.85 -7.47
N ALA A 389 -7.80 21.74 -7.96
CA ALA A 389 -6.47 21.38 -8.44
C ALA A 389 -5.38 21.58 -7.38
N LEU A 390 -5.74 21.82 -6.12
CA LEU A 390 -4.79 22.08 -5.05
C LEU A 390 -3.90 20.87 -4.76
N SER A 391 -2.63 21.12 -4.43
CA SER A 391 -1.74 20.10 -3.89
C SER A 391 -2.32 19.54 -2.57
N PRO A 392 -2.37 18.21 -2.39
CA PRO A 392 -3.03 17.60 -1.23
C PRO A 392 -2.27 17.82 0.11
N ILE A 393 -0.99 18.20 0.07
CA ILE A 393 -0.11 18.23 1.25
C ILE A 393 -0.58 19.27 2.28
N LEU A 394 -0.71 20.54 1.87
CA LEU A 394 -1.11 21.62 2.80
C LEU A 394 -2.51 21.42 3.38
N PRO A 395 -3.55 21.12 2.59
CA PRO A 395 -4.88 20.84 3.13
C PRO A 395 -4.90 19.68 4.12
N PHE A 396 -4.17 18.60 3.82
CA PHE A 396 -4.11 17.42 4.70
C PHE A 396 -3.56 17.78 6.08
N PHE A 397 -2.37 18.36 6.15
CA PHE A 397 -1.76 18.73 7.42
C PHE A 397 -2.50 19.86 8.12
N GLY A 398 -3.05 20.82 7.37
CA GLY A 398 -3.85 21.90 7.91
C GLY A 398 -5.11 21.40 8.61
N VAL A 399 -5.90 20.55 7.96
CA VAL A 399 -7.10 19.94 8.55
C VAL A 399 -6.74 19.10 9.77
N TRP A 400 -5.66 18.29 9.69
CA TRP A 400 -5.22 17.46 10.81
C TRP A 400 -4.83 18.30 12.02
N LEU A 401 -4.01 19.34 11.82
CA LEU A 401 -3.57 20.25 12.89
C LEU A 401 -4.74 21.01 13.51
N ILE A 402 -5.60 21.60 12.69
CA ILE A 402 -6.78 22.33 13.17
C ILE A 402 -7.65 21.39 14.01
N THR A 403 -7.94 20.19 13.52
CA THR A 403 -8.71 19.21 14.26
C THR A 403 -8.05 18.87 15.59
N LEU A 404 -6.74 18.65 15.61
CA LEU A 404 -5.99 18.36 16.85
C LEU A 404 -6.10 19.54 17.85
N LEU A 405 -5.99 20.78 17.38
CA LEU A 405 -6.12 21.99 18.23
C LEU A 405 -7.51 22.10 18.86
N PHE A 406 -8.58 21.74 18.13
CA PHE A 406 -9.93 21.69 18.69
C PHE A 406 -10.04 20.75 19.89
N TYR A 407 -9.28 19.66 19.95
CA TYR A 407 -9.27 18.74 21.10
C TYR A 407 -8.69 19.36 22.36
N PHE A 408 -7.86 20.38 22.27
CA PHE A 408 -7.35 21.10 23.44
C PHE A 408 -8.34 22.12 23.98
N SER A 409 -9.16 22.70 23.11
CA SER A 409 -10.13 23.75 23.46
C SER A 409 -11.49 23.18 23.89
N TYR A 410 -11.87 22.00 23.37
CA TYR A 410 -13.22 21.45 23.60
C TYR A 410 -13.28 20.55 24.82
N PRO A 411 -14.18 20.79 25.81
CA PRO A 411 -14.21 20.04 27.05
C PRO A 411 -14.68 18.58 26.90
N GLN A 412 -15.62 18.32 25.98
CA GLN A 412 -16.29 17.02 25.81
C GLN A 412 -15.64 16.20 24.68
N VAL A 413 -14.37 15.82 24.84
CA VAL A 413 -13.54 15.18 23.78
C VAL A 413 -14.17 13.93 23.16
N ILE A 414 -14.92 13.12 23.92
CA ILE A 414 -15.57 11.92 23.39
C ILE A 414 -16.72 12.30 22.43
N LYS A 415 -17.51 13.34 22.77
CA LYS A 415 -18.54 13.86 21.86
C LYS A 415 -17.92 14.50 20.62
N LEU A 416 -16.79 15.19 20.79
CA LEU A 416 -16.05 15.74 19.68
C LEU A 416 -15.54 14.63 18.75
N THR A 417 -15.01 13.52 19.29
CA THR A 417 -14.60 12.37 18.48
C THR A 417 -15.76 11.80 17.67
N PHE A 418 -16.93 11.63 18.30
CA PHE A 418 -18.12 11.20 17.60
C PHE A 418 -18.49 12.16 16.46
N LEU A 419 -18.52 13.47 16.74
CA LEU A 419 -18.86 14.49 15.75
C LEU A 419 -17.91 14.43 14.56
N ILE A 420 -16.60 14.37 14.80
CA ILE A 420 -15.58 14.31 13.73
C ILE A 420 -15.73 13.04 12.89
N LEU A 421 -15.93 11.86 13.50
CA LEU A 421 -16.16 10.64 12.78
C LEU A 421 -17.46 10.67 11.97
N THR A 422 -18.50 11.29 12.49
CA THR A 422 -19.77 11.49 11.78
C THR A 422 -19.59 12.43 10.58
N ILE A 423 -18.88 13.55 10.76
CA ILE A 423 -18.59 14.48 9.67
C ILE A 423 -17.73 13.77 8.61
N SER A 424 -16.71 13.00 9.01
CA SER A 424 -15.90 12.20 8.08
C SER A 424 -16.75 11.23 7.25
N SER A 425 -17.71 10.56 7.89
CA SER A 425 -18.67 9.70 7.22
C SER A 425 -19.50 10.45 6.18
N VAL A 426 -20.07 11.59 6.57
CA VAL A 426 -20.90 12.43 5.69
C VAL A 426 -20.08 12.97 4.52
N VAL A 427 -18.84 13.42 4.76
CA VAL A 427 -17.93 13.90 3.71
C VAL A 427 -17.67 12.83 2.68
N LEU A 428 -17.34 11.59 3.10
CA LEU A 428 -17.15 10.48 2.17
C LEU A 428 -18.40 10.16 1.38
N PHE A 429 -19.56 10.13 2.07
CA PHE A 429 -20.84 9.83 1.43
C PHE A 429 -21.15 10.85 0.32
N ILE A 430 -21.08 12.14 0.65
CA ILE A 430 -21.33 13.23 -0.31
C ILE A 430 -20.31 13.16 -1.46
N SER A 431 -19.03 12.92 -1.17
CA SER A 431 -17.97 12.84 -2.19
C SER A 431 -18.22 11.72 -3.19
N VAL A 432 -18.58 10.52 -2.69
CA VAL A 432 -18.88 9.38 -3.55
C VAL A 432 -20.11 9.66 -4.42
N PHE A 433 -21.19 10.16 -3.85
CA PHE A 433 -22.39 10.48 -4.64
C PHE A 433 -22.15 11.58 -5.66
N SER A 434 -21.45 12.66 -5.28
CA SER A 434 -21.09 13.73 -6.22
C SER A 434 -20.24 13.18 -7.37
N HIS A 435 -19.27 12.32 -7.06
CA HIS A 435 -18.41 11.69 -8.08
C HIS A 435 -19.21 10.79 -9.03
N LEU A 436 -20.14 9.97 -8.50
CA LEU A 436 -21.00 9.12 -9.32
C LEU A 436 -21.87 9.94 -10.31
N PHE A 437 -22.35 11.12 -9.89
CA PHE A 437 -23.08 12.04 -10.77
C PHE A 437 -22.20 12.67 -11.86
N ILE A 438 -20.93 12.95 -11.56
CA ILE A 438 -20.00 13.62 -12.49
C ILE A 438 -19.40 12.65 -13.51
N THR A 439 -19.04 11.44 -13.10
CA THR A 439 -18.16 10.54 -13.87
C THR A 439 -18.84 9.28 -14.41
N HIS A 440 -20.08 8.99 -14.01
CA HIS A 440 -20.79 7.74 -14.37
C HIS A 440 -19.98 6.45 -14.06
N ALA A 441 -19.30 6.43 -12.90
CA ALA A 441 -18.81 5.24 -12.20
C ALA A 441 -17.83 4.30 -12.94
N ALA A 442 -16.62 4.79 -13.19
CA ALA A 442 -15.47 3.88 -13.24
C ALA A 442 -15.14 3.37 -11.85
N LEU A 443 -14.62 2.15 -11.76
CA LEU A 443 -14.13 1.58 -10.52
C LEU A 443 -15.17 1.63 -9.37
N TRP A 444 -16.37 1.14 -9.63
CA TRP A 444 -17.49 1.07 -8.67
C TRP A 444 -17.09 0.50 -7.30
N TRP A 445 -16.12 -0.39 -7.26
CA TRP A 445 -15.63 -1.02 -6.04
C TRP A 445 -14.87 -0.02 -5.13
N VAL A 446 -14.20 1.01 -5.69
CA VAL A 446 -13.60 2.11 -4.90
C VAL A 446 -14.71 2.89 -4.21
N SER A 447 -15.80 3.18 -4.93
CA SER A 447 -17.00 3.81 -4.36
C SER A 447 -17.56 2.97 -3.20
N CYS A 448 -17.69 1.67 -3.37
CA CYS A 448 -18.13 0.75 -2.32
C CYS A 448 -17.17 0.75 -1.11
N ALA A 449 -15.86 0.71 -1.33
CA ALA A 449 -14.88 0.73 -0.25
C ALA A 449 -14.95 2.04 0.56
N LEU A 450 -15.12 3.18 -0.09
CA LEU A 450 -15.29 4.48 0.57
C LEU A 450 -16.61 4.54 1.36
N LEU A 451 -17.72 4.02 0.81
CA LEU A 451 -19.00 3.94 1.51
C LEU A 451 -18.95 3.01 2.73
N ILE A 452 -18.30 1.85 2.62
CA ILE A 452 -18.07 0.95 3.75
C ILE A 452 -17.25 1.66 4.83
N SER A 453 -16.21 2.39 4.45
CA SER A 453 -15.41 3.20 5.37
C SER A 453 -16.25 4.28 6.06
N ALA A 454 -17.14 4.95 5.33
CA ALA A 454 -18.05 5.94 5.88
C ALA A 454 -19.00 5.34 6.94
N VAL A 455 -19.63 4.21 6.63
CA VAL A 455 -20.50 3.48 7.58
C VAL A 455 -19.69 3.06 8.81
N PHE A 456 -18.48 2.58 8.59
CA PHE A 456 -17.60 2.15 9.68
C PHE A 456 -17.25 3.31 10.64
N TYR A 457 -16.86 4.49 10.13
CA TYR A 457 -16.56 5.65 10.97
C TYR A 457 -17.78 6.09 11.77
N PHE A 458 -18.96 6.08 11.17
CA PHE A 458 -20.21 6.41 11.87
C PHE A 458 -20.50 5.43 13.00
N LEU A 459 -20.40 4.12 12.74
CA LEU A 459 -20.62 3.09 13.77
C LEU A 459 -19.63 3.19 14.93
N MET A 460 -18.35 3.39 14.62
CA MET A 460 -17.32 3.60 15.65
C MET A 460 -17.62 4.83 16.53
N GLY A 461 -18.08 5.92 15.91
CA GLY A 461 -18.55 7.10 16.62
C GLY A 461 -19.73 6.81 17.54
N LEU A 462 -20.76 6.10 17.06
CA LEU A 462 -21.94 5.73 17.86
C LEU A 462 -21.56 4.87 19.08
N PHE A 463 -20.65 3.90 18.93
CA PHE A 463 -20.19 3.08 20.06
C PHE A 463 -19.43 3.89 21.10
N LEU A 464 -18.72 4.96 20.69
CA LEU A 464 -18.08 5.88 21.62
C LEU A 464 -19.08 6.71 22.42
N LEU A 465 -20.27 7.05 21.86
CA LEU A 465 -21.32 7.80 22.55
C LEU A 465 -22.16 6.95 23.49
N LYS A 466 -22.29 5.66 23.23
CA LYS A 466 -23.16 4.79 24.00
C LYS A 466 -22.79 4.85 25.48
N ARG A 467 -23.72 5.34 26.31
CA ARG A 467 -23.55 5.39 27.77
C ARG A 467 -23.54 3.99 28.35
N ALA A 468 -22.83 3.84 29.49
CA ALA A 468 -22.86 2.60 30.27
C ALA A 468 -24.23 2.32 30.84
#